data_a245ed449c2f28beaa8e49d34cfb8cba
#
_entry.id   a245ed449c2f28beaa8e49d34cfb8cba
#
_cell.length_a   1.000
_cell.length_b   1.000
_cell.length_c   1.000
_cell.angle_alpha   90.00
_cell.angle_beta   90.00
_cell.angle_gamma   90.00
#
_symmetry.space_group_name_H-M   'P 1'
#
loop_
_entity.id
_entity.type
_entity.pdbx_description
1 polymer ?
#
loop_
_entity_poly.entity_id
_entity_poly.type
_entity_poly.pdbx_seq_one_letter_code
_entity_poly.pdbx_strand_id
1 'polypeptide(L)'
;MWPFRKKQTLKESGFFRGFTDWHCHILPDVDDGVQTMDEALQILGEYERLGVKEVWLTPHIMEDMPNTTQHLRARFVELQSAYQGNIALNLASENMLDNLFEERLNKNDLLPIGKAGKHLLVETSYFNPPMDLQNILLRIKAKGYYPILAHPERYLYMNESDYQPVSYTHLTLPTTSRV
;
A
#
# COMPACT_ATOMS: atom_id res chain seq x y z
N MET A 1 -0.30 40.63 22.38
CA MET A 1 -1.04 40.32 21.14
C MET A 1 -0.42 39.04 20.52
N TRP A 2 -1.07 37.89 20.67
CA TRP A 2 -0.54 36.63 20.14
C TRP A 2 -0.82 36.61 18.63
N PRO A 3 0.19 36.44 17.75
CA PRO A 3 -0.06 36.41 16.32
C PRO A 3 -0.80 35.10 15.99
N PHE A 4 -2.05 35.21 15.56
CA PHE A 4 -2.76 34.08 14.97
C PHE A 4 -1.97 33.60 13.73
N ARG A 5 -1.22 32.50 13.85
CA ARG A 5 -0.64 31.82 12.68
C ARG A 5 -1.81 31.36 11.81
N LYS A 6 -1.89 31.89 10.61
CA LYS A 6 -2.82 31.42 9.59
C LYS A 6 -2.55 29.92 9.41
N LYS A 7 -3.56 29.08 9.66
CA LYS A 7 -3.43 27.64 9.38
C LYS A 7 -3.22 27.47 7.89
N GLN A 8 -2.08 26.95 7.49
CA GLN A 8 -1.84 26.54 6.11
C GLN A 8 -2.57 25.22 5.86
N THR A 9 -3.18 25.09 4.68
CA THR A 9 -3.66 23.78 4.20
C THR A 9 -2.48 22.91 3.81
N LEU A 10 -2.66 21.58 3.77
CA LEU A 10 -1.64 20.65 3.28
C LEU A 10 -1.17 21.00 1.86
N LYS A 11 -2.09 21.46 1.02
CA LYS A 11 -1.79 21.94 -0.33
C LYS A 11 -0.83 23.12 -0.35
N GLU A 12 -1.08 24.14 0.51
CA GLU A 12 -0.24 25.34 0.61
C GLU A 12 1.11 25.06 1.27
N SER A 13 1.21 24.03 2.10
CA SER A 13 2.44 23.65 2.79
C SER A 13 3.54 23.12 1.87
N GLY A 14 3.18 22.65 0.67
CA GLY A 14 4.09 21.98 -0.25
C GLY A 14 4.56 20.59 0.24
N PHE A 15 3.88 20.02 1.25
CA PHE A 15 4.22 18.72 1.86
C PHE A 15 4.37 17.60 0.84
N PHE A 16 3.53 17.60 -0.22
CA PHE A 16 3.53 16.54 -1.22
C PHE A 16 4.58 16.72 -2.33
N ARG A 17 5.39 17.79 -2.30
CA ARG A 17 6.41 17.99 -3.33
C ARG A 17 7.50 16.92 -3.26
N GLY A 18 7.62 16.13 -4.32
CA GLY A 18 8.55 15.02 -4.39
C GLY A 18 8.12 13.77 -3.60
N PHE A 19 6.88 13.75 -3.12
CA PHE A 19 6.33 12.65 -2.34
C PHE A 19 6.19 11.39 -3.19
N THR A 20 6.43 10.23 -2.56
CA THR A 20 6.07 8.91 -3.08
C THR A 20 4.91 8.37 -2.26
N ASP A 21 3.81 8.07 -2.92
CA ASP A 21 2.71 7.33 -2.30
C ASP A 21 2.96 5.83 -2.41
N TRP A 22 3.15 5.18 -1.27
CA TRP A 22 3.51 3.76 -1.20
C TRP A 22 2.31 2.82 -1.07
N HIS A 23 1.12 3.37 -0.87
CA HIS A 23 -0.07 2.57 -0.61
C HIS A 23 -1.33 3.31 -1.04
N CYS A 24 -1.91 2.91 -2.16
CA CYS A 24 -3.19 3.47 -2.64
C CYS A 24 -3.96 2.49 -3.52
N HIS A 25 -5.28 2.71 -3.61
CA HIS A 25 -6.24 1.91 -4.38
C HIS A 25 -6.77 2.71 -5.58
N ILE A 26 -5.85 3.25 -6.39
CA ILE A 26 -6.18 4.06 -7.59
C ILE A 26 -6.27 3.18 -8.85
N LEU A 27 -5.83 1.92 -8.82
CA LEU A 27 -5.98 1.02 -9.97
C LEU A 27 -7.48 0.72 -10.19
N PRO A 28 -8.09 1.14 -11.33
CA PRO A 28 -9.54 1.13 -11.44
C PRO A 28 -10.12 -0.27 -11.63
N ASP A 29 -11.32 -0.51 -11.08
CA ASP A 29 -12.16 -1.69 -11.32
C ASP A 29 -11.47 -3.03 -10.92
N VAL A 30 -10.72 -3.02 -9.80
CA VAL A 30 -10.05 -4.23 -9.30
C VAL A 30 -10.35 -4.54 -7.84
N ASP A 31 -10.73 -3.54 -7.03
CA ASP A 31 -11.05 -3.69 -5.61
C ASP A 31 -12.10 -2.65 -5.16
N ASP A 32 -12.21 -2.40 -3.88
CA ASP A 32 -13.12 -1.42 -3.28
C ASP A 32 -12.64 0.04 -3.41
N GLY A 33 -11.51 0.28 -4.04
CA GLY A 33 -10.98 1.61 -4.33
C GLY A 33 -11.68 2.28 -5.52
N VAL A 34 -10.89 2.85 -6.41
CA VAL A 34 -11.39 3.59 -7.60
C VAL A 34 -12.07 2.64 -8.58
N GLN A 35 -13.26 3.02 -9.07
CA GLN A 35 -14.06 2.15 -9.92
C GLN A 35 -13.93 2.46 -11.42
N THR A 36 -13.52 3.67 -11.78
CA THR A 36 -13.47 4.06 -13.20
C THR A 36 -12.10 4.61 -13.60
N MET A 37 -11.77 4.47 -14.89
CA MET A 37 -10.54 5.02 -15.44
C MET A 37 -10.51 6.56 -15.31
N ASP A 38 -11.63 7.22 -15.52
CA ASP A 38 -11.72 8.68 -15.43
C ASP A 38 -11.46 9.18 -14.02
N GLU A 39 -11.97 8.50 -12.99
CA GLU A 39 -11.66 8.82 -11.58
C GLU A 39 -10.16 8.62 -11.28
N ALA A 40 -9.58 7.50 -11.73
CA ALA A 40 -8.15 7.25 -11.55
C ALA A 40 -7.31 8.37 -12.18
N LEU A 41 -7.59 8.75 -13.41
CA LEU A 41 -6.89 9.83 -14.10
C LEU A 41 -7.09 11.19 -13.43
N GLN A 42 -8.29 11.46 -12.90
CA GLN A 42 -8.57 12.68 -12.14
C GLN A 42 -7.75 12.75 -10.85
N ILE A 43 -7.67 11.66 -10.08
CA ILE A 43 -6.88 11.59 -8.83
C ILE A 43 -5.40 11.76 -9.15
N LEU A 44 -4.88 11.08 -10.17
CA LEU A 44 -3.49 11.24 -10.59
C LEU A 44 -3.18 12.67 -11.03
N GLY A 45 -4.11 13.34 -11.70
CA GLY A 45 -4.00 14.75 -12.05
C GLY A 45 -3.95 15.68 -10.82
N GLU A 46 -4.71 15.39 -9.77
CA GLU A 46 -4.61 16.11 -8.49
C GLU A 46 -3.27 15.84 -7.80
N TYR A 47 -2.82 14.59 -7.76
CA TYR A 47 -1.52 14.22 -7.23
C TYR A 47 -0.38 14.98 -7.92
N GLU A 48 -0.43 15.08 -9.24
CA GLU A 48 0.56 15.85 -10.01
C GLU A 48 0.56 17.33 -9.63
N ARG A 49 -0.64 17.94 -9.47
CA ARG A 49 -0.79 19.34 -9.00
C ARG A 49 -0.25 19.56 -7.58
N LEU A 50 -0.28 18.54 -6.73
CA LEU A 50 0.30 18.55 -5.39
C LEU A 50 1.81 18.34 -5.41
N GLY A 51 2.37 17.84 -6.49
CA GLY A 51 3.80 17.61 -6.67
C GLY A 51 4.26 16.21 -6.30
N VAL A 52 3.34 15.24 -6.17
CA VAL A 52 3.66 13.81 -6.04
C VAL A 52 4.49 13.36 -7.24
N LYS A 53 5.49 12.53 -7.01
CA LYS A 53 6.43 12.07 -8.06
C LYS A 53 6.31 10.61 -8.39
N GLU A 54 5.87 9.80 -7.45
CA GLU A 54 5.81 8.35 -7.61
C GLU A 54 4.61 7.80 -6.86
N VAL A 55 3.95 6.81 -7.43
CA VAL A 55 2.79 6.13 -6.83
C VAL A 55 2.95 4.63 -6.99
N TRP A 56 2.76 3.91 -5.91
CA TRP A 56 2.65 2.46 -5.87
C TRP A 56 1.18 2.09 -5.71
N LEU A 57 0.59 1.61 -6.79
CA LEU A 57 -0.76 1.09 -6.81
C LEU A 57 -0.77 -0.27 -6.13
N THR A 58 -1.51 -0.41 -5.05
CA THR A 58 -1.49 -1.57 -4.17
C THR A 58 -2.89 -2.17 -3.99
N PRO A 59 -3.56 -2.59 -5.07
CA PRO A 59 -4.89 -3.18 -4.94
C PRO A 59 -4.89 -4.42 -4.06
N HIS A 60 -6.05 -4.67 -3.44
CA HIS A 60 -6.25 -5.84 -2.59
C HIS A 60 -6.13 -7.16 -3.35
N ILE A 61 -5.50 -8.13 -2.67
CA ILE A 61 -5.57 -9.55 -2.99
C ILE A 61 -5.95 -10.30 -1.73
N MET A 62 -7.18 -10.81 -1.68
CA MET A 62 -7.74 -11.54 -0.55
C MET A 62 -8.79 -12.54 -1.04
N GLU A 63 -9.25 -13.44 -0.17
CA GLU A 63 -10.26 -14.46 -0.52
C GLU A 63 -11.55 -13.83 -1.07
N ASP A 64 -12.00 -12.72 -0.48
CA ASP A 64 -13.22 -12.00 -0.91
C ASP A 64 -13.01 -11.18 -2.19
N MET A 65 -11.77 -10.83 -2.53
CA MET A 65 -11.34 -10.16 -3.74
C MET A 65 -10.15 -10.91 -4.36
N PRO A 66 -10.39 -12.07 -5.00
CA PRO A 66 -9.34 -12.98 -5.42
C PRO A 66 -8.67 -12.54 -6.72
N ASN A 67 -8.16 -11.31 -6.74
CA ASN A 67 -7.39 -10.78 -7.85
C ASN A 67 -6.19 -11.68 -8.18
N THR A 68 -5.91 -11.85 -9.47
CA THR A 68 -4.68 -12.49 -9.92
C THR A 68 -3.62 -11.46 -10.30
N THR A 69 -2.35 -11.79 -10.13
CA THR A 69 -1.27 -10.89 -10.56
C THR A 69 -1.32 -10.61 -12.05
N GLN A 70 -1.78 -11.56 -12.86
CA GLN A 70 -1.97 -11.38 -14.30
C GLN A 70 -3.06 -10.33 -14.59
N HIS A 71 -4.20 -10.42 -13.92
CA HIS A 71 -5.29 -9.46 -14.08
C HIS A 71 -4.83 -8.05 -13.68
N LEU A 72 -4.23 -7.91 -12.50
CA LEU A 72 -3.72 -6.63 -12.02
C LEU A 72 -2.68 -6.01 -12.96
N ARG A 73 -1.78 -6.81 -13.53
CA ARG A 73 -0.82 -6.33 -14.52
C ARG A 73 -1.49 -5.84 -15.80
N ALA A 74 -2.52 -6.53 -16.28
CA ALA A 74 -3.27 -6.10 -17.46
C ALA A 74 -3.95 -4.75 -17.21
N ARG A 75 -4.65 -4.60 -16.09
CA ARG A 75 -5.30 -3.33 -15.70
C ARG A 75 -4.28 -2.20 -15.51
N PHE A 76 -3.12 -2.51 -14.94
CA PHE A 76 -2.04 -1.55 -14.79
C PHE A 76 -1.51 -1.03 -16.14
N VAL A 77 -1.34 -1.90 -17.13
CA VAL A 77 -0.93 -1.50 -18.49
C VAL A 77 -1.97 -0.57 -19.13
N GLU A 78 -3.26 -0.85 -18.92
CA GLU A 78 -4.34 0.01 -19.41
C GLU A 78 -4.27 1.42 -18.78
N LEU A 79 -4.11 1.49 -17.46
CA LEU A 79 -3.95 2.77 -16.75
C LEU A 79 -2.70 3.52 -17.21
N GLN A 80 -1.54 2.82 -17.34
CA GLN A 80 -0.32 3.43 -17.84
C GLN A 80 -0.48 3.99 -19.26
N SER A 81 -1.22 3.30 -20.10
CA SER A 81 -1.47 3.75 -21.48
C SER A 81 -2.40 4.96 -21.55
N ALA A 82 -3.34 5.07 -20.61
CA ALA A 82 -4.28 6.19 -20.52
C ALA A 82 -3.68 7.43 -19.86
N TYR A 83 -2.76 7.24 -18.90
CA TYR A 83 -2.16 8.34 -18.15
C TYR A 83 -1.04 9.02 -18.94
N GLN A 84 -1.19 10.34 -19.18
CA GLN A 84 -0.25 11.16 -19.94
C GLN A 84 0.56 12.13 -19.08
N GLY A 85 0.52 11.96 -17.75
CA GLY A 85 1.24 12.84 -16.81
C GLY A 85 2.68 12.37 -16.50
N ASN A 86 3.29 12.98 -15.48
CA ASN A 86 4.69 12.79 -15.15
C ASN A 86 4.93 11.98 -13.86
N ILE A 87 3.89 11.47 -13.23
CA ILE A 87 4.04 10.62 -12.03
C ILE A 87 4.54 9.24 -12.45
N ALA A 88 5.58 8.75 -11.80
CA ALA A 88 6.03 7.38 -12.00
C ALA A 88 5.02 6.42 -11.36
N LEU A 89 4.33 5.62 -12.18
CA LEU A 89 3.39 4.62 -11.72
C LEU A 89 4.07 3.27 -11.56
N ASN A 90 3.84 2.62 -10.43
CA ASN A 90 4.32 1.27 -10.11
C ASN A 90 3.16 0.41 -9.63
N LEU A 91 3.27 -0.89 -9.81
CA LEU A 91 2.28 -1.86 -9.36
C LEU A 91 2.87 -2.74 -8.26
N ALA A 92 2.11 -2.89 -7.19
CA ALA A 92 2.30 -3.90 -6.15
C ALA A 92 0.94 -4.47 -5.75
N SER A 93 0.83 -5.12 -4.61
CA SER A 93 -0.46 -5.53 -4.03
C SER A 93 -0.45 -5.41 -2.52
N GLU A 94 -1.61 -5.09 -1.95
CA GLU A 94 -1.89 -5.29 -0.54
C GLU A 94 -2.49 -6.67 -0.36
N ASN A 95 -1.83 -7.50 0.45
CA ASN A 95 -2.17 -8.90 0.57
C ASN A 95 -2.75 -9.18 1.95
N MET A 96 -3.99 -9.66 2.01
CA MET A 96 -4.57 -10.20 3.24
C MET A 96 -3.81 -11.48 3.63
N LEU A 97 -3.43 -11.61 4.90
CA LEU A 97 -2.80 -12.82 5.43
C LEU A 97 -3.85 -13.90 5.71
N ASP A 98 -4.47 -14.40 4.66
CA ASP A 98 -5.48 -15.44 4.62
C ASP A 98 -4.93 -16.75 3.98
N ASN A 99 -5.80 -17.73 3.69
CA ASN A 99 -5.38 -18.98 3.06
C ASN A 99 -4.90 -18.76 1.62
N LEU A 100 -5.51 -17.82 0.89
CA LEU A 100 -5.11 -17.46 -0.47
C LEU A 100 -3.68 -16.92 -0.50
N PHE A 101 -3.30 -16.12 0.49
CA PHE A 101 -1.94 -15.58 0.60
C PHE A 101 -0.89 -16.69 0.72
N GLU A 102 -1.14 -17.69 1.56
CA GLU A 102 -0.20 -18.82 1.74
C GLU A 102 0.01 -19.60 0.45
N GLU A 103 -1.06 -19.85 -0.30
CA GLU A 103 -0.97 -20.51 -1.59
C GLU A 103 -0.10 -19.70 -2.57
N ARG A 104 -0.30 -18.39 -2.63
CA ARG A 104 0.44 -17.48 -3.52
C ARG A 104 1.89 -17.34 -3.10
N LEU A 105 2.16 -17.24 -1.80
CA LEU A 105 3.53 -17.22 -1.27
C LEU A 105 4.30 -18.48 -1.67
N ASN A 106 3.65 -19.65 -1.64
CA ASN A 106 4.26 -20.90 -2.02
C ASN A 106 4.52 -20.97 -3.54
N LYS A 107 3.63 -20.42 -4.36
CA LYS A 107 3.76 -20.35 -5.83
C LYS A 107 4.66 -19.22 -6.31
N ASN A 108 5.11 -18.33 -5.39
CA ASN A 108 5.83 -17.11 -5.71
C ASN A 108 5.04 -16.16 -6.65
N ASP A 109 3.70 -16.17 -6.54
CA ASP A 109 2.77 -15.36 -7.32
C ASP A 109 2.38 -14.09 -6.52
N LEU A 110 3.31 -13.14 -6.43
CA LEU A 110 3.21 -11.93 -5.60
C LEU A 110 3.63 -10.69 -6.37
N LEU A 111 3.15 -9.53 -5.92
CA LEU A 111 3.51 -8.20 -6.42
C LEU A 111 4.16 -7.39 -5.30
N PRO A 112 5.50 -7.48 -5.14
CA PRO A 112 6.21 -6.77 -4.09
C PRO A 112 6.40 -5.29 -4.40
N ILE A 113 6.54 -4.48 -3.35
CA ILE A 113 6.88 -3.04 -3.41
C ILE A 113 8.40 -2.85 -3.54
N GLY A 114 8.76 -1.74 -4.18
CA GLY A 114 10.12 -1.24 -4.28
C GLY A 114 10.92 -1.85 -5.42
N LYS A 115 11.90 -1.10 -5.91
CA LYS A 115 12.70 -1.45 -7.09
C LYS A 115 13.46 -2.78 -6.94
N ALA A 116 13.78 -3.17 -5.71
CA ALA A 116 14.41 -4.46 -5.42
C ALA A 116 13.43 -5.64 -5.43
N GLY A 117 12.11 -5.38 -5.47
CA GLY A 117 11.06 -6.41 -5.48
C GLY A 117 11.06 -7.31 -4.26
N LYS A 118 11.37 -6.77 -3.08
CA LYS A 118 11.55 -7.57 -1.85
C LYS A 118 10.58 -7.25 -0.72
N HIS A 119 9.83 -6.17 -0.79
CA HIS A 119 8.91 -5.79 0.27
C HIS A 119 7.49 -6.22 -0.10
N LEU A 120 6.81 -6.93 0.80
CA LEU A 120 5.42 -7.31 0.64
C LEU A 120 4.55 -6.49 1.58
N LEU A 121 3.62 -5.74 1.02
CA LEU A 121 2.58 -5.08 1.78
C LEU A 121 1.55 -6.15 2.17
N VAL A 122 1.33 -6.28 3.47
CA VAL A 122 0.45 -7.29 4.03
C VAL A 122 -0.50 -6.65 5.03
N GLU A 123 -1.72 -7.16 5.09
CA GLU A 123 -2.72 -6.75 6.08
C GLU A 123 -3.33 -7.96 6.78
N THR A 124 -4.02 -7.69 7.88
CA THR A 124 -4.77 -8.70 8.65
C THR A 124 -6.18 -8.19 8.91
N SER A 125 -7.04 -9.04 9.47
CA SER A 125 -8.32 -8.59 10.02
C SER A 125 -8.10 -7.47 11.05
N TYR A 126 -8.95 -6.44 11.03
CA TYR A 126 -8.90 -5.35 12.02
C TYR A 126 -9.21 -5.79 13.45
N PHE A 127 -9.97 -6.87 13.59
CA PHE A 127 -10.47 -7.33 14.90
C PHE A 127 -9.53 -8.33 15.57
N ASN A 128 -8.96 -9.26 14.81
CA ASN A 128 -8.11 -10.33 15.32
C ASN A 128 -6.96 -10.63 14.37
N PRO A 129 -5.74 -10.81 14.90
CA PRO A 129 -4.64 -11.29 14.08
C PRO A 129 -4.88 -12.76 13.69
N PRO A 130 -4.29 -13.25 12.60
CA PRO A 130 -4.17 -14.68 12.36
C PRO A 130 -3.53 -15.36 13.58
N MET A 131 -4.04 -16.53 13.99
CA MET A 131 -3.49 -17.26 15.15
C MET A 131 -2.00 -17.58 15.00
N ASP A 132 -1.53 -17.68 13.75
CA ASP A 132 -0.14 -18.05 13.40
C ASP A 132 0.66 -16.88 12.78
N LEU A 133 0.30 -15.64 13.10
CA LEU A 133 0.89 -14.43 12.48
C LEU A 133 2.42 -14.46 12.49
N GLN A 134 3.04 -14.81 13.62
CA GLN A 134 4.50 -14.84 13.72
C GLN A 134 5.13 -15.83 12.73
N ASN A 135 4.56 -17.02 12.59
CA ASN A 135 5.06 -18.02 11.65
C ASN A 135 4.80 -17.62 10.20
N ILE A 136 3.67 -16.95 9.91
CA ILE A 136 3.42 -16.40 8.57
C ILE A 136 4.52 -15.39 8.22
N LEU A 137 4.82 -14.46 9.10
CA LEU A 137 5.89 -13.46 8.90
C LEU A 137 7.28 -14.11 8.73
N LEU A 138 7.57 -15.16 9.49
CA LEU A 138 8.81 -15.92 9.33
C LEU A 138 8.87 -16.64 7.98
N ARG A 139 7.77 -17.21 7.50
CA ARG A 139 7.69 -17.85 6.16
C ARG A 139 7.90 -16.82 5.04
N ILE A 140 7.34 -15.62 5.15
CA ILE A 140 7.59 -14.52 4.21
C ILE A 140 9.09 -14.22 4.15
N LYS A 141 9.73 -14.09 5.31
CA LYS A 141 11.19 -13.83 5.40
C LYS A 141 12.02 -14.98 4.84
N ALA A 142 11.64 -16.23 5.12
CA ALA A 142 12.32 -17.41 4.59
C ALA A 142 12.25 -17.49 3.04
N LYS A 143 11.23 -16.91 2.43
CA LYS A 143 11.10 -16.75 0.96
C LYS A 143 11.91 -15.58 0.41
N GLY A 144 12.61 -14.81 1.23
CA GLY A 144 13.45 -13.68 0.83
C GLY A 144 12.72 -12.34 0.75
N TYR A 145 11.50 -12.25 1.27
CA TYR A 145 10.72 -11.02 1.33
C TYR A 145 10.77 -10.36 2.72
N TYR A 146 10.53 -9.07 2.74
CA TYR A 146 10.36 -8.27 3.95
C TYR A 146 8.90 -7.81 4.06
N PRO A 147 8.12 -8.31 5.03
CA PRO A 147 6.74 -7.86 5.19
C PRO A 147 6.69 -6.41 5.69
N ILE A 148 5.77 -5.64 5.12
CA ILE A 148 5.36 -4.31 5.58
C ILE A 148 3.90 -4.42 5.99
N LEU A 149 3.59 -4.15 7.26
CA LEU A 149 2.22 -4.16 7.73
C LEU A 149 1.50 -2.88 7.29
N ALA A 150 0.39 -3.02 6.57
CA ALA A 150 -0.46 -1.92 6.17
C ALA A 150 -1.20 -1.33 7.38
N HIS A 151 -1.39 -0.01 7.40
CA HIS A 151 -2.23 0.73 8.35
C HIS A 151 -2.36 0.11 9.76
N PRO A 152 -1.26 -0.16 10.47
CA PRO A 152 -1.28 -0.85 11.77
C PRO A 152 -2.13 -0.12 12.83
N GLU A 153 -2.35 1.18 12.66
CA GLU A 153 -3.20 2.02 13.51
C GLU A 153 -4.70 1.65 13.45
N ARG A 154 -5.12 0.84 12.47
CA ARG A 154 -6.50 0.38 12.32
C ARG A 154 -6.80 -0.91 13.09
N TYR A 155 -5.77 -1.63 13.55
CA TYR A 155 -5.96 -2.92 14.21
C TYR A 155 -6.30 -2.75 15.69
N LEU A 156 -7.48 -3.22 16.10
CA LEU A 156 -7.98 -3.07 17.46
C LEU A 156 -7.16 -3.85 18.50
N TYR A 157 -6.40 -4.83 18.08
CA TYR A 157 -5.55 -5.65 18.95
C TYR A 157 -4.11 -5.14 19.07
N MET A 158 -3.72 -4.09 18.34
CA MET A 158 -2.41 -3.47 18.43
C MET A 158 -2.46 -2.22 19.30
N ASN A 159 -1.54 -2.12 20.24
CA ASN A 159 -1.32 -0.92 21.06
C ASN A 159 -0.02 -0.23 20.63
N GLU A 160 0.18 1.03 21.02
CA GLU A 160 1.41 1.77 20.71
C GLU A 160 2.69 1.04 21.17
N SER A 161 2.62 0.28 22.28
CA SER A 161 3.72 -0.54 22.78
C SER A 161 4.08 -1.71 21.87
N ASP A 162 3.13 -2.19 21.06
CA ASP A 162 3.32 -3.36 20.20
C ASP A 162 4.05 -3.00 18.91
N TYR A 163 4.05 -1.72 18.52
CA TYR A 163 4.75 -1.25 17.33
C TYR A 163 6.27 -1.32 17.45
N GLN A 164 6.82 -1.15 18.65
CA GLN A 164 8.27 -1.10 18.84
C GLN A 164 8.98 -2.45 18.60
N PRO A 165 8.54 -3.59 19.17
CA PRO A 165 9.16 -4.87 18.89
C PRO A 165 9.04 -5.33 17.44
N VAL A 166 7.92 -5.01 16.79
CA VAL A 166 7.64 -5.36 15.40
C VAL A 166 8.53 -4.56 14.44
N SER A 167 8.76 -3.29 14.72
CA SER A 167 9.65 -2.42 13.95
C SER A 167 11.10 -2.90 13.93
N TYR A 168 11.62 -3.38 15.06
CA TYR A 168 13.04 -3.75 15.18
C TYR A 168 13.37 -5.17 14.71
N THR A 169 12.42 -6.08 14.73
CA THR A 169 12.71 -7.49 14.50
C THR A 169 12.18 -8.05 13.18
N HIS A 170 11.06 -7.56 12.64
CA HIS A 170 10.35 -8.24 11.55
C HIS A 170 9.71 -7.36 10.49
N LEU A 171 9.43 -6.08 10.75
CA LEU A 171 8.72 -5.17 9.86
C LEU A 171 9.46 -3.84 9.71
N THR A 172 9.54 -3.33 8.49
CA THR A 172 9.79 -1.92 8.27
C THR A 172 8.44 -1.23 8.20
N LEU A 173 8.13 -0.39 9.19
CA LEU A 173 6.95 0.45 9.13
C LEU A 173 7.26 1.64 8.22
N PRO A 174 6.41 1.98 7.26
CA PRO A 174 6.45 3.31 6.69
C PRO A 174 6.10 4.28 7.83
N THR A 175 7.11 5.01 8.29
CA THR A 175 6.91 6.10 9.24
C THR A 175 6.21 7.24 8.53
N THR A 176 4.90 7.19 8.44
CA THR A 176 4.12 8.36 8.07
C THR A 176 2.75 8.26 8.67
N SER A 177 2.54 9.08 9.51
CA SER A 177 1.54 10.11 9.69
C SER A 177 1.15 10.24 11.12
N ARG A 178 1.78 11.16 11.77
CA ARG A 178 1.05 11.95 12.73
C ARG A 178 0.29 13.00 11.93
N VAL A 179 -1.00 12.80 11.80
CA VAL A 179 -1.92 13.87 11.49
C VAL A 179 -2.13 14.70 12.74
#